data_4c0eb7f36c6dd45aba90412aafaf3e22
#
_entry.id   4c0eb7f36c6dd45aba90412aafaf3e22
#
_cell.length_a   1.000
_cell.length_b   1.000
_cell.length_c   1.000
_cell.angle_alpha   90.00
_cell.angle_beta   90.00
_cell.angle_gamma   90.00
#
_symmetry.space_group_name_H-M   'P 1'
#
loop_
_entity.id
_entity.type
_entity.pdbx_description
1 polymer ?
#
loop_
_entity_poly.entity_id
_entity_poly.type
_entity_poly.pdbx_seq_one_letter_code
_entity_poly.pdbx_strand_id
1 'polypeptide(L)'
;MTPTAHPVWTLSGFGDEIDADPRIQITVLKALGARHIEVRSAWGINVVDLDDDRLAELAATLAQQQMSVSAVASPIGKVDVALDAEHEVGRLERVIRVAQALATPNIRIFSFFRGEGVPVESIRDDVMKRMRLLADVAERERVVLLHENEKAIYGDVPERVLDLVESVGSHALRLAWDNANFVQVGVRPFDDAYAMLRPYVDYLQVKDALAATGAVVPAGEGDGQLRETLTALRDDGYAGFASLEPHLDEAFELGGFSGPTAFGQAARAFAGILADLGVVAG
;
A
#
# COMPACT_ATOMS: atom_id res chain seq x y z
N MET A 1 15.69 -17.88 -31.21
CA MET A 1 14.94 -16.91 -30.40
C MET A 1 14.94 -17.48 -28.98
N THR A 2 15.68 -16.88 -28.07
CA THR A 2 15.58 -17.20 -26.63
C THR A 2 14.16 -16.87 -26.17
N PRO A 3 13.48 -17.72 -25.42
CA PRO A 3 12.17 -17.37 -24.85
C PRO A 3 12.42 -16.13 -23.98
N THR A 4 11.75 -15.03 -24.29
CA THR A 4 11.70 -13.90 -23.38
C THR A 4 11.02 -14.38 -22.11
N ALA A 5 11.75 -14.45 -21.02
CA ALA A 5 11.16 -14.78 -19.72
C ALA A 5 10.07 -13.76 -19.44
N HIS A 6 8.85 -14.25 -19.15
CA HIS A 6 7.76 -13.39 -18.73
C HIS A 6 8.17 -12.69 -17.43
N PRO A 7 7.90 -11.38 -17.27
CA PRO A 7 8.13 -10.71 -16.00
C PRO A 7 7.29 -11.38 -14.91
N VAL A 8 7.90 -11.59 -13.76
CA VAL A 8 7.25 -12.22 -12.60
C VAL A 8 7.07 -11.16 -11.53
N TRP A 9 5.82 -10.92 -11.15
CA TRP A 9 5.46 -10.05 -10.02
C TRP A 9 5.07 -10.90 -8.81
N THR A 10 5.28 -10.38 -7.63
CA THR A 10 4.91 -11.09 -6.41
C THR A 10 3.50 -10.69 -5.98
N LEU A 11 2.56 -11.65 -6.03
CA LEU A 11 1.18 -11.42 -5.61
C LEU A 11 1.07 -11.34 -4.09
N SER A 12 0.37 -10.32 -3.61
CA SER A 12 0.00 -10.11 -2.23
C SER A 12 -1.42 -9.57 -2.12
N GLY A 13 -1.89 -9.32 -0.91
CA GLY A 13 -3.16 -8.65 -0.68
C GLY A 13 -3.39 -8.35 0.80
N PHE A 14 -4.23 -7.35 1.05
CA PHE A 14 -4.66 -6.97 2.38
C PHE A 14 -5.52 -8.07 2.99
N GLY A 15 -4.99 -8.73 4.02
CA GLY A 15 -5.69 -9.86 4.62
C GLY A 15 -7.03 -9.46 5.26
N ASP A 16 -7.09 -8.34 5.92
CA ASP A 16 -8.27 -7.85 6.61
C ASP A 16 -9.40 -7.35 5.68
N GLU A 17 -9.13 -7.19 4.39
CA GLU A 17 -10.14 -7.07 3.35
C GLU A 17 -11.00 -8.34 3.22
N ILE A 18 -10.46 -9.48 3.61
CA ILE A 18 -11.09 -10.79 3.48
C ILE A 18 -11.89 -11.15 4.72
N ASP A 19 -11.25 -11.09 5.89
CA ASP A 19 -11.85 -11.49 7.17
C ASP A 19 -11.00 -10.92 8.33
N ALA A 20 -11.59 -10.84 9.53
CA ALA A 20 -10.85 -10.48 10.74
C ALA A 20 -9.91 -11.60 11.22
N ASP A 21 -10.21 -12.89 10.97
CA ASP A 21 -9.38 -14.02 11.38
C ASP A 21 -8.19 -14.23 10.41
N PRO A 22 -6.94 -14.13 10.86
CA PRO A 22 -5.76 -14.33 10.02
C PRO A 22 -5.71 -15.70 9.33
N ARG A 23 -6.31 -16.73 9.90
CA ARG A 23 -6.33 -18.06 9.27
C ARG A 23 -7.21 -18.07 8.02
N ILE A 24 -8.34 -17.35 8.05
CA ILE A 24 -9.22 -17.17 6.89
C ILE A 24 -8.51 -16.30 5.85
N GLN A 25 -7.90 -15.17 6.27
CA GLN A 25 -7.09 -14.31 5.41
C GLN A 25 -6.07 -15.12 4.59
N ILE A 26 -5.24 -15.90 5.28
CA ILE A 26 -4.20 -16.74 4.68
C ILE A 26 -4.80 -17.81 3.75
N THR A 27 -5.88 -18.47 4.17
CA THR A 27 -6.51 -19.54 3.40
C THR A 27 -7.00 -19.02 2.05
N VAL A 28 -7.66 -17.87 2.03
CA VAL A 28 -8.19 -17.26 0.80
C VAL A 28 -7.04 -16.79 -0.09
N LEU A 29 -6.05 -16.07 0.46
CA LEU A 29 -4.89 -15.63 -0.34
C LEU A 29 -4.15 -16.80 -0.98
N LYS A 30 -3.92 -17.89 -0.25
CA LYS A 30 -3.30 -19.11 -0.81
C LYS A 30 -4.13 -19.73 -1.92
N ALA A 31 -5.46 -19.77 -1.75
CA ALA A 31 -6.36 -20.29 -2.79
C ALA A 31 -6.33 -19.44 -4.09
N LEU A 32 -5.98 -18.15 -3.96
CA LEU A 32 -5.80 -17.24 -5.09
C LEU A 32 -4.37 -17.27 -5.68
N GLY A 33 -3.48 -18.08 -5.13
CA GLY A 33 -2.10 -18.23 -5.60
C GLY A 33 -1.08 -17.34 -4.91
N ALA A 34 -1.50 -16.44 -4.00
CA ALA A 34 -0.59 -15.58 -3.26
C ALA A 34 0.19 -16.37 -2.19
N ARG A 35 1.46 -16.01 -2.02
CA ARG A 35 2.32 -16.50 -0.94
C ARG A 35 2.76 -15.39 0.01
N HIS A 36 2.24 -14.20 -0.22
CA HIS A 36 2.47 -13.03 0.61
C HIS A 36 1.15 -12.40 1.03
N ILE A 37 1.16 -11.79 2.19
CA ILE A 37 0.04 -11.02 2.76
C ILE A 37 0.53 -9.62 3.12
N GLU A 38 -0.26 -8.61 2.86
CA GLU A 38 -0.09 -7.28 3.43
C GLU A 38 -0.90 -7.20 4.72
N VAL A 39 -0.23 -6.90 5.84
CA VAL A 39 -0.84 -6.97 7.17
C VAL A 39 -1.20 -5.56 7.65
N ARG A 40 -2.51 -5.24 7.66
CA ARG A 40 -3.06 -4.01 8.24
C ARG A 40 -3.71 -4.28 9.60
N SER A 41 -4.50 -5.34 9.71
CA SER A 41 -5.07 -5.79 10.98
C SER A 41 -5.18 -7.32 11.06
N ALA A 42 -5.25 -7.82 12.28
CA ALA A 42 -5.51 -9.21 12.61
C ALA A 42 -6.46 -9.28 13.81
N TRP A 43 -7.46 -10.17 13.76
CA TRP A 43 -8.54 -10.27 14.75
C TRP A 43 -9.27 -8.94 14.98
N GLY A 44 -9.36 -8.09 13.96
CA GLY A 44 -9.95 -6.75 14.05
C GLY A 44 -9.12 -5.72 14.82
N ILE A 45 -7.86 -6.04 15.16
CA ILE A 45 -6.93 -5.14 15.85
C ILE A 45 -5.92 -4.61 14.83
N ASN A 46 -5.75 -3.30 14.76
CA ASN A 46 -4.73 -2.69 13.90
C ASN A 46 -3.34 -3.17 14.30
N VAL A 47 -2.49 -3.37 13.31
CA VAL A 47 -1.14 -3.93 13.50
C VAL A 47 -0.27 -3.11 14.45
N VAL A 48 -0.48 -1.80 14.56
CA VAL A 48 0.25 -0.92 15.50
C VAL A 48 -0.16 -1.16 16.96
N ASP A 49 -1.38 -1.67 17.19
CA ASP A 49 -1.98 -1.88 18.51
C ASP A 49 -1.92 -3.34 18.97
N LEU A 50 -1.40 -4.26 18.16
CA LEU A 50 -1.18 -5.65 18.59
C LEU A 50 -0.22 -5.68 19.79
N ASP A 51 -0.61 -6.36 20.85
CA ASP A 51 0.31 -6.68 21.93
C ASP A 51 1.34 -7.75 21.51
N ASP A 52 2.33 -7.99 22.35
CA ASP A 52 3.43 -8.91 22.01
C ASP A 52 2.96 -10.38 21.91
N ASP A 53 1.94 -10.78 22.68
CA ASP A 53 1.38 -12.13 22.63
C ASP A 53 0.62 -12.36 21.30
N ARG A 54 -0.21 -11.40 20.91
CA ARG A 54 -0.93 -11.44 19.63
C ARG A 54 0.03 -11.35 18.43
N LEU A 55 1.08 -10.53 18.54
CA LEU A 55 2.11 -10.47 17.51
C LEU A 55 2.83 -11.81 17.35
N ALA A 56 3.20 -12.46 18.45
CA ALA A 56 3.81 -13.78 18.42
C ALA A 56 2.87 -14.85 17.84
N GLU A 57 1.57 -14.81 18.21
CA GLU A 57 0.54 -15.71 17.65
C GLU A 57 0.40 -15.52 16.14
N LEU A 58 0.37 -14.26 15.66
CA LEU A 58 0.29 -13.94 14.23
C LEU A 58 1.52 -14.46 13.47
N ALA A 59 2.72 -14.18 13.98
CA ALA A 59 3.98 -14.64 13.38
C ALA A 59 4.03 -16.18 13.30
N ALA A 60 3.63 -16.88 14.38
CA ALA A 60 3.56 -18.35 14.39
C ALA A 60 2.53 -18.89 13.38
N THR A 61 1.36 -18.25 13.27
CA THR A 61 0.31 -18.64 12.34
C THR A 61 0.78 -18.49 10.88
N LEU A 62 1.41 -17.36 10.54
CA LEU A 62 1.98 -17.11 9.22
C LEU A 62 3.07 -18.13 8.87
N ALA A 63 4.00 -18.39 9.80
CA ALA A 63 5.08 -19.36 9.62
C ALA A 63 4.54 -20.79 9.40
N GLN A 64 3.60 -21.24 10.24
CA GLN A 64 2.96 -22.57 10.09
C GLN A 64 2.26 -22.74 8.74
N GLN A 65 1.69 -21.65 8.23
CA GLN A 65 1.00 -21.64 6.94
C GLN A 65 1.93 -21.32 5.75
N GLN A 66 3.23 -21.13 5.99
CA GLN A 66 4.20 -20.75 4.94
C GLN A 66 3.73 -19.52 4.14
N MET A 67 3.18 -18.52 4.85
CA MET A 67 2.78 -17.23 4.30
C MET A 67 3.81 -16.18 4.72
N SER A 68 4.42 -15.52 3.75
CA SER A 68 5.33 -14.39 3.98
C SER A 68 4.57 -13.08 4.06
N VAL A 69 5.19 -12.04 4.62
CA VAL A 69 4.59 -10.70 4.69
C VAL A 69 5.25 -9.79 3.67
N SER A 70 4.45 -9.19 2.79
CA SER A 70 4.93 -8.25 1.78
C SER A 70 5.20 -6.87 2.37
N ALA A 71 4.31 -6.40 3.22
CA ALA A 71 4.42 -5.13 3.93
C ALA A 71 3.56 -5.12 5.20
N VAL A 72 3.93 -4.29 6.17
CA VAL A 72 3.08 -3.87 7.27
C VAL A 72 2.34 -2.60 6.87
N ALA A 73 1.03 -2.70 6.64
CA ALA A 73 0.19 -1.57 6.25
C ALA A 73 -0.19 -0.74 7.48
N SER A 74 0.72 0.10 7.93
CA SER A 74 0.59 0.90 9.16
C SER A 74 -0.27 2.15 8.94
N PRO A 75 -0.88 2.72 10.00
CA PRO A 75 -1.55 4.01 9.93
C PRO A 75 -0.61 5.20 10.19
N ILE A 76 0.72 5.01 10.17
CA ILE A 76 1.69 6.09 10.39
C ILE A 76 1.47 7.20 9.37
N GLY A 77 1.35 8.43 9.85
CA GLY A 77 1.04 9.61 9.03
C GLY A 77 -0.45 9.82 8.73
N LYS A 78 -1.37 8.95 9.16
CA LYS A 78 -2.83 9.21 9.17
C LYS A 78 -3.25 9.92 10.48
N VAL A 79 -2.56 11.00 10.80
CA VAL A 79 -2.84 11.89 11.93
C VAL A 79 -2.70 13.35 11.50
N ASP A 80 -3.28 14.26 12.26
CA ASP A 80 -3.15 15.70 12.00
C ASP A 80 -1.68 16.14 12.14
N VAL A 81 -1.20 16.94 11.18
CA VAL A 81 0.15 17.48 11.18
C VAL A 81 0.45 18.36 12.40
N ALA A 82 -0.57 18.87 13.09
CA ALA A 82 -0.40 19.66 14.29
C ALA A 82 -0.03 18.85 15.53
N LEU A 83 -0.16 17.51 15.52
CA LEU A 83 0.29 16.66 16.63
C LEU A 83 1.80 16.74 16.78
N ASP A 84 2.31 16.40 17.95
CA ASP A 84 3.75 16.34 18.21
C ASP A 84 4.42 15.35 17.23
N ALA A 85 5.57 15.76 16.68
CA ALA A 85 6.31 14.90 15.75
C ALA A 85 6.79 13.58 16.39
N GLU A 86 7.15 13.61 17.67
CA GLU A 86 7.59 12.44 18.43
C GLU A 86 6.48 11.38 18.59
N HIS A 87 5.20 11.80 18.49
CA HIS A 87 4.09 10.85 18.54
C HIS A 87 4.20 9.78 17.44
N GLU A 88 4.41 10.20 16.19
CA GLU A 88 4.51 9.25 15.06
C GLU A 88 5.86 8.52 15.03
N VAL A 89 6.93 9.12 15.56
CA VAL A 89 8.22 8.44 15.74
C VAL A 89 8.06 7.23 16.68
N GLY A 90 7.46 7.44 17.85
CA GLY A 90 7.22 6.36 18.81
C GLY A 90 6.31 5.25 18.26
N ARG A 91 5.28 5.61 17.48
CA ARG A 91 4.42 4.63 16.79
C ARG A 91 5.18 3.89 15.69
N LEU A 92 6.02 4.58 14.91
CA LEU A 92 6.86 3.94 13.90
C LEU A 92 7.82 2.92 14.53
N GLU A 93 8.45 3.24 15.66
CA GLU A 93 9.31 2.29 16.38
C GLU A 93 8.54 1.03 16.80
N ARG A 94 7.26 1.16 17.19
CA ARG A 94 6.40 0.00 17.44
C ARG A 94 6.16 -0.80 16.17
N VAL A 95 5.81 -0.14 15.07
CA VAL A 95 5.56 -0.79 13.77
C VAL A 95 6.82 -1.48 13.23
N ILE A 96 7.99 -0.91 13.46
CA ILE A 96 9.27 -1.54 13.09
C ILE A 96 9.47 -2.87 13.84
N ARG A 97 9.18 -2.93 15.14
CA ARG A 97 9.22 -4.20 15.88
C ARG A 97 8.26 -5.23 15.30
N VAL A 98 7.06 -4.80 14.88
CA VAL A 98 6.10 -5.67 14.18
C VAL A 98 6.68 -6.17 12.86
N ALA A 99 7.23 -5.27 12.03
CA ALA A 99 7.81 -5.63 10.74
C ALA A 99 8.98 -6.62 10.90
N GLN A 100 9.83 -6.42 11.91
CA GLN A 100 10.92 -7.33 12.25
C GLN A 100 10.39 -8.70 12.69
N ALA A 101 9.37 -8.75 13.56
CA ALA A 101 8.75 -10.00 13.99
C ALA A 101 8.08 -10.77 12.85
N LEU A 102 7.55 -10.06 11.86
CA LEU A 102 6.90 -10.60 10.66
C LEU A 102 7.89 -10.78 9.48
N ALA A 103 9.18 -10.54 9.68
CA ALA A 103 10.26 -10.72 8.71
C ALA A 103 10.05 -9.96 7.37
N THR A 104 9.52 -8.74 7.41
CA THR A 104 9.42 -7.84 6.25
C THR A 104 10.15 -6.53 6.50
N PRO A 105 10.88 -5.97 5.51
CA PRO A 105 11.46 -4.64 5.63
C PRO A 105 10.46 -3.52 5.30
N ASN A 106 9.31 -3.83 4.72
CA ASN A 106 8.41 -2.86 4.11
C ASN A 106 7.34 -2.41 5.10
N ILE A 107 7.18 -1.09 5.26
CA ILE A 107 6.16 -0.47 6.10
C ILE A 107 5.46 0.60 5.28
N ARG A 108 4.17 0.43 5.00
CA ARG A 108 3.37 1.45 4.35
C ARG A 108 3.03 2.57 5.32
N ILE A 109 3.14 3.82 4.86
CA ILE A 109 2.90 5.05 5.62
C ILE A 109 2.15 6.09 4.76
N PHE A 110 1.79 7.21 5.40
CA PHE A 110 1.13 8.37 4.80
C PHE A 110 1.86 9.67 5.15
N SER A 111 1.34 10.83 4.67
CA SER A 111 2.00 12.14 4.82
C SER A 111 1.15 13.20 5.52
N PHE A 112 0.43 12.81 6.53
CA PHE A 112 -0.32 13.63 7.48
C PHE A 112 -1.56 14.32 6.93
N PHE A 113 -2.61 14.35 7.75
CA PHE A 113 -3.79 15.17 7.53
C PHE A 113 -3.50 16.63 7.90
N ARG A 114 -4.32 17.53 7.37
CA ARG A 114 -4.38 18.95 7.74
C ARG A 114 -5.69 19.25 8.46
N GLY A 115 -5.68 20.25 9.34
CA GLY A 115 -6.90 20.75 9.96
C GLY A 115 -7.91 21.26 8.91
N GLU A 116 -9.18 21.26 9.25
CA GLU A 116 -10.24 21.76 8.38
C GLU A 116 -9.99 23.22 7.99
N GLY A 117 -10.11 23.55 6.71
CA GLY A 117 -9.88 24.89 6.17
C GLY A 117 -8.41 25.32 6.09
N VAL A 118 -7.46 24.50 6.51
CA VAL A 118 -6.03 24.80 6.41
C VAL A 118 -5.55 24.57 4.98
N PRO A 119 -4.93 25.57 4.29
CA PRO A 119 -4.36 25.36 2.97
C PRO A 119 -3.27 24.28 2.98
N VAL A 120 -3.26 23.37 2.00
CA VAL A 120 -2.30 22.26 1.96
C VAL A 120 -0.85 22.74 1.85
N GLU A 121 -0.63 23.86 1.17
CA GLU A 121 0.69 24.46 0.99
C GLU A 121 1.29 24.96 2.30
N SER A 122 0.43 25.37 3.25
CA SER A 122 0.89 25.91 4.54
C SER A 122 1.44 24.86 5.49
N ILE A 123 1.12 23.58 5.28
CA ILE A 123 1.63 22.47 6.11
C ILE A 123 2.88 21.82 5.53
N ARG A 124 3.33 22.22 4.34
CA ARG A 124 4.43 21.59 3.62
C ARG A 124 5.68 21.40 4.48
N ASP A 125 6.17 22.47 5.09
CA ASP A 125 7.44 22.44 5.83
C ASP A 125 7.35 21.55 7.08
N ASP A 126 6.20 21.54 7.75
CA ASP A 126 5.93 20.63 8.87
C ASP A 126 5.87 19.17 8.42
N VAL A 127 5.23 18.89 7.30
CA VAL A 127 5.22 17.54 6.70
C VAL A 127 6.63 17.11 6.36
N MET A 128 7.42 17.93 5.65
CA MET A 128 8.79 17.57 5.25
C MET A 128 9.69 17.31 6.47
N LYS A 129 9.56 18.11 7.51
CA LYS A 129 10.29 17.90 8.76
C LYS A 129 9.97 16.54 9.39
N ARG A 130 8.68 16.21 9.49
CA ARG A 130 8.21 14.94 10.07
C ARG A 130 8.62 13.74 9.23
N MET A 131 8.44 13.83 7.91
CA MET A 131 8.83 12.76 7.00
C MET A 131 10.33 12.47 7.04
N ARG A 132 11.18 13.50 7.21
CA ARG A 132 12.62 13.31 7.43
C ARG A 132 12.91 12.56 8.72
N LEU A 133 12.25 12.94 9.83
CA LEU A 133 12.40 12.22 11.11
C LEU A 133 12.03 10.74 10.97
N LEU A 134 10.92 10.43 10.30
CA LEU A 134 10.51 9.04 10.05
C LEU A 134 11.53 8.31 9.15
N ALA A 135 12.01 8.97 8.10
CA ALA A 135 13.00 8.40 7.20
C ALA A 135 14.34 8.13 7.88
N ASP A 136 14.81 9.04 8.75
CA ASP A 136 16.04 8.85 9.54
C ASP A 136 15.94 7.61 10.46
N VAL A 137 14.76 7.40 11.06
CA VAL A 137 14.49 6.19 11.86
C VAL A 137 14.52 4.95 10.97
N ALA A 138 13.87 5.00 9.81
CA ALA A 138 13.81 3.87 8.89
C ALA A 138 15.21 3.47 8.36
N GLU A 139 16.06 4.44 8.02
CA GLU A 139 17.45 4.19 7.60
C GLU A 139 18.24 3.50 8.69
N ARG A 140 18.15 3.99 9.93
CA ARG A 140 18.84 3.40 11.08
C ARG A 140 18.41 1.96 11.32
N GLU A 141 17.11 1.68 11.21
CA GLU A 141 16.52 0.36 11.46
C GLU A 141 16.51 -0.55 10.22
N ARG A 142 16.97 -0.04 9.06
CA ARG A 142 17.03 -0.78 7.78
C ARG A 142 15.68 -1.29 7.31
N VAL A 143 14.64 -0.45 7.43
CA VAL A 143 13.31 -0.68 6.86
C VAL A 143 13.04 0.31 5.73
N VAL A 144 12.07 0.00 4.88
CA VAL A 144 11.62 0.85 3.79
C VAL A 144 10.24 1.38 4.11
N LEU A 145 10.10 2.69 4.12
CA LEU A 145 8.81 3.36 4.23
C LEU A 145 8.20 3.50 2.84
N LEU A 146 7.07 2.87 2.62
CA LEU A 146 6.31 2.92 1.38
C LEU A 146 5.21 3.97 1.54
N HIS A 147 5.43 5.18 1.04
CA HIS A 147 4.39 6.22 1.07
C HIS A 147 3.30 5.89 0.06
N GLU A 148 2.07 5.71 0.54
CA GLU A 148 0.89 5.57 -0.31
C GLU A 148 0.30 6.95 -0.61
N ASN A 149 0.05 7.24 -1.90
CA ASN A 149 -0.75 8.39 -2.29
C ASN A 149 -2.21 8.18 -1.84
N GLU A 150 -2.75 9.13 -1.06
CA GLU A 150 -4.07 9.01 -0.45
C GLU A 150 -4.74 10.40 -0.38
N LYS A 151 -6.07 10.43 -0.47
CA LYS A 151 -6.84 11.68 -0.32
C LYS A 151 -6.68 12.29 1.08
N ALA A 152 -6.82 13.61 1.15
CA ALA A 152 -6.81 14.42 2.37
C ALA A 152 -5.48 14.51 3.13
N ILE A 153 -4.42 13.80 2.72
CA ILE A 153 -3.06 13.98 3.23
C ILE A 153 -2.26 14.94 2.32
N TYR A 154 -1.04 15.31 2.71
CA TYR A 154 -0.20 16.17 1.87
C TYR A 154 0.10 15.53 0.50
N GLY A 155 0.49 14.28 0.47
CA GLY A 155 0.85 13.53 -0.75
C GLY A 155 -0.36 12.90 -1.43
N ASP A 156 -1.35 13.69 -1.82
CA ASP A 156 -2.57 13.25 -2.50
C ASP A 156 -2.52 13.42 -4.03
N VAL A 157 -1.76 14.41 -4.55
CA VAL A 157 -1.58 14.63 -5.99
C VAL A 157 -0.13 14.42 -6.41
N PRO A 158 0.14 14.13 -7.70
CA PRO A 158 1.47 13.75 -8.17
C PRO A 158 2.59 14.71 -7.81
N GLU A 159 2.33 16.02 -7.95
CA GLU A 159 3.33 17.05 -7.69
C GLU A 159 3.74 17.09 -6.21
N ARG A 160 2.78 16.87 -5.29
CA ARG A 160 3.08 16.83 -3.86
C ARG A 160 3.73 15.51 -3.43
N VAL A 161 3.38 14.40 -4.07
CA VAL A 161 4.08 13.12 -3.87
C VAL A 161 5.52 13.23 -4.34
N LEU A 162 5.78 13.86 -5.50
CA LEU A 162 7.15 14.10 -5.99
C LEU A 162 7.92 15.03 -5.06
N ASP A 163 7.34 16.16 -4.68
CA ASP A 163 7.95 17.10 -3.71
C ASP A 163 8.34 16.40 -2.41
N LEU A 164 7.50 15.48 -1.93
CA LEU A 164 7.76 14.72 -0.72
C LEU A 164 9.00 13.83 -0.85
N VAL A 165 9.08 12.98 -1.88
CA VAL A 165 10.21 12.06 -2.02
C VAL A 165 11.51 12.78 -2.35
N GLU A 166 11.47 13.83 -3.17
CA GLU A 166 12.65 14.63 -3.52
C GLU A 166 13.14 15.50 -2.36
N SER A 167 12.22 16.16 -1.63
CA SER A 167 12.58 17.00 -0.49
C SER A 167 13.11 16.20 0.69
N VAL A 168 12.58 15.01 0.96
CA VAL A 168 13.11 14.10 1.99
C VAL A 168 14.44 13.53 1.55
N GLY A 169 14.56 13.10 0.30
CA GLY A 169 15.82 12.66 -0.31
C GLY A 169 16.40 11.39 0.30
N SER A 170 15.60 10.55 0.96
CA SER A 170 16.02 9.30 1.60
C SER A 170 15.78 8.10 0.70
N HIS A 171 16.74 7.19 0.65
CA HIS A 171 16.57 5.89 -0.02
C HIS A 171 15.63 4.95 0.74
N ALA A 172 15.37 5.21 2.01
CA ALA A 172 14.39 4.48 2.82
C ALA A 172 12.95 4.95 2.62
N LEU A 173 12.71 6.01 1.84
CA LEU A 173 11.36 6.48 1.48
C LEU A 173 11.09 6.19 0.00
N ARG A 174 10.15 5.29 -0.25
CA ARG A 174 9.72 4.84 -1.57
C ARG A 174 8.20 5.00 -1.70
N LEU A 175 7.62 4.67 -2.85
CA LEU A 175 6.19 4.81 -3.08
C LEU A 175 5.50 3.45 -3.16
N ALA A 176 4.36 3.36 -2.48
CA ALA A 176 3.28 2.43 -2.77
C ALA A 176 2.28 3.15 -3.69
N TRP A 177 2.23 2.74 -4.94
CA TRP A 177 1.38 3.35 -5.94
C TRP A 177 -0.05 2.81 -5.85
N ASP A 178 -1.04 3.70 -5.76
CA ASP A 178 -2.47 3.37 -5.80
C ASP A 178 -3.18 4.20 -6.89
N ASN A 179 -3.75 3.51 -7.90
CA ASN A 179 -4.45 4.15 -8.99
C ASN A 179 -5.78 4.78 -8.53
N ALA A 180 -6.55 4.09 -7.69
CA ALA A 180 -7.88 4.54 -7.27
C ALA A 180 -7.81 5.80 -6.41
N ASN A 181 -6.82 5.89 -5.52
CA ASN A 181 -6.64 7.07 -4.68
C ASN A 181 -6.34 8.33 -5.51
N PHE A 182 -5.60 8.21 -6.61
CA PHE A 182 -5.42 9.30 -7.57
C PHE A 182 -6.72 9.67 -8.27
N VAL A 183 -7.51 8.69 -8.73
CA VAL A 183 -8.83 8.96 -9.35
C VAL A 183 -9.75 9.72 -8.40
N GLN A 184 -9.76 9.36 -7.12
CA GLN A 184 -10.60 9.99 -6.10
C GLN A 184 -10.27 11.46 -5.82
N VAL A 185 -9.09 11.92 -6.23
CA VAL A 185 -8.69 13.34 -6.17
C VAL A 185 -8.66 14.02 -7.54
N GLY A 186 -9.22 13.37 -8.56
CA GLY A 186 -9.38 13.93 -9.91
C GLY A 186 -8.15 13.86 -10.80
N VAL A 187 -7.17 13.03 -10.46
CA VAL A 187 -5.94 12.77 -11.22
C VAL A 187 -6.16 11.57 -12.15
N ARG A 188 -5.63 11.64 -13.36
CA ARG A 188 -5.53 10.49 -14.28
C ARG A 188 -4.18 9.79 -14.03
N PRO A 189 -4.16 8.63 -13.36
CA PRO A 189 -2.94 8.12 -12.75
C PRO A 189 -1.81 7.90 -13.75
N PHE A 190 -2.10 7.31 -14.92
CA PHE A 190 -1.08 7.07 -15.93
C PHE A 190 -0.64 8.36 -16.62
N ASP A 191 -1.59 9.15 -17.13
CA ASP A 191 -1.31 10.33 -17.93
C ASP A 191 -0.63 11.46 -17.15
N ASP A 192 -1.07 11.67 -15.89
CA ASP A 192 -0.67 12.85 -15.11
C ASP A 192 0.45 12.52 -14.10
N ALA A 193 0.62 11.26 -13.68
CA ALA A 193 1.49 10.91 -12.57
C ALA A 193 2.63 9.92 -12.92
N TYR A 194 2.37 8.94 -13.80
CA TYR A 194 3.28 7.81 -13.96
C TYR A 194 4.71 8.23 -14.32
N ALA A 195 4.87 9.09 -15.35
CA ALA A 195 6.19 9.46 -15.85
C ALA A 195 7.07 10.12 -14.79
N MET A 196 6.47 10.95 -13.90
CA MET A 196 7.25 11.65 -12.87
C MET A 196 7.52 10.80 -11.63
N LEU A 197 6.60 9.90 -11.27
CA LEU A 197 6.71 9.13 -10.02
C LEU A 197 7.32 7.74 -10.19
N ARG A 198 7.34 7.19 -11.41
CA ARG A 198 7.86 5.84 -11.70
C ARG A 198 9.23 5.53 -11.08
N PRO A 199 10.22 6.44 -11.06
CA PRO A 199 11.52 6.17 -10.45
C PRO A 199 11.49 5.85 -8.96
N TYR A 200 10.40 6.21 -8.28
CA TYR A 200 10.21 6.04 -6.83
C TYR A 200 9.28 4.90 -6.47
N VAL A 201 8.57 4.31 -7.45
CA VAL A 201 7.57 3.23 -7.22
C VAL A 201 8.27 1.90 -7.02
N ASP A 202 8.16 1.36 -5.81
CA ASP A 202 8.69 0.05 -5.42
C ASP A 202 7.59 -0.96 -5.07
N TYR A 203 6.34 -0.49 -4.90
CA TYR A 203 5.22 -1.31 -4.48
C TYR A 203 3.95 -0.87 -5.22
N LEU A 204 3.11 -1.83 -5.62
CA LEU A 204 1.83 -1.56 -6.27
C LEU A 204 0.68 -2.04 -5.37
N GLN A 205 -0.23 -1.14 -5.05
CA GLN A 205 -1.55 -1.46 -4.49
C GLN A 205 -2.57 -1.49 -5.61
N VAL A 206 -3.29 -2.61 -5.70
CA VAL A 206 -4.22 -2.87 -6.79
C VAL A 206 -5.62 -2.51 -6.36
N LYS A 207 -6.06 -1.34 -6.77
CA LYS A 207 -7.38 -0.77 -6.51
C LYS A 207 -7.78 0.07 -7.71
N ASP A 208 -9.07 0.10 -8.06
CA ASP A 208 -9.60 0.92 -9.16
C ASP A 208 -10.85 1.67 -8.71
N ALA A 209 -11.15 2.80 -9.34
CA ALA A 209 -12.27 3.64 -8.95
C ALA A 209 -12.89 4.36 -10.15
N LEU A 210 -14.17 4.72 -10.03
CA LEU A 210 -14.89 5.54 -11.00
C LEU A 210 -14.66 7.02 -10.71
N ALA A 211 -14.18 7.78 -11.69
CA ALA A 211 -13.92 9.22 -11.54
C ALA A 211 -15.19 10.03 -11.23
N ALA A 212 -16.35 9.60 -11.76
CA ALA A 212 -17.61 10.31 -11.57
C ALA A 212 -18.13 10.28 -10.14
N THR A 213 -17.80 9.24 -9.36
CA THR A 213 -18.36 8.99 -8.03
C THR A 213 -17.33 8.77 -6.94
N GLY A 214 -16.10 8.43 -7.31
CA GLY A 214 -15.07 7.94 -6.38
C GLY A 214 -15.31 6.52 -5.88
N ALA A 215 -16.37 5.85 -6.37
CA ALA A 215 -16.69 4.48 -5.95
C ALA A 215 -15.62 3.50 -6.43
N VAL A 216 -15.19 2.62 -5.53
CA VAL A 216 -14.22 1.59 -5.85
C VAL A 216 -14.89 0.44 -6.62
N VAL A 217 -14.19 -0.09 -7.61
CA VAL A 217 -14.65 -1.15 -8.50
C VAL A 217 -13.52 -2.17 -8.70
N PRO A 218 -13.83 -3.39 -9.21
CA PRO A 218 -12.79 -4.35 -9.57
C PRO A 218 -11.74 -3.78 -10.55
N ALA A 219 -10.53 -4.27 -10.45
CA ALA A 219 -9.41 -3.84 -11.29
C ALA A 219 -9.75 -3.86 -12.79
N GLY A 220 -9.57 -2.72 -13.46
CA GLY A 220 -9.84 -2.52 -14.87
C GLY A 220 -11.29 -2.18 -15.23
N GLU A 221 -12.18 -2.07 -14.25
CA GLU A 221 -13.56 -1.64 -14.45
C GLU A 221 -13.76 -0.13 -14.13
N GLY A 222 -12.72 0.54 -13.63
CA GLY A 222 -12.71 1.95 -13.28
C GLY A 222 -11.97 2.85 -14.28
N ASP A 223 -11.76 4.08 -13.85
CA ASP A 223 -11.07 5.14 -14.59
C ASP A 223 -9.59 5.28 -14.19
N GLY A 224 -9.07 4.33 -13.38
CA GLY A 224 -7.71 4.36 -12.84
C GLY A 224 -6.59 4.12 -13.84
N GLN A 225 -6.89 3.99 -15.15
CA GLN A 225 -5.90 3.70 -16.18
C GLN A 225 -4.96 2.54 -15.79
N LEU A 226 -5.55 1.52 -15.14
CA LEU A 226 -4.79 0.44 -14.54
C LEU A 226 -4.04 -0.38 -15.62
N ARG A 227 -4.68 -0.61 -16.78
CA ARG A 227 -4.06 -1.37 -17.86
C ARG A 227 -2.84 -0.66 -18.45
N GLU A 228 -2.91 0.65 -18.61
CA GLU A 228 -1.81 1.50 -19.07
C GLU A 228 -0.66 1.48 -18.06
N THR A 229 -0.97 1.67 -16.77
CA THR A 229 0.01 1.62 -15.67
C THR A 229 0.71 0.26 -15.63
N LEU A 230 -0.04 -0.84 -15.66
CA LEU A 230 0.53 -2.19 -15.59
C LEU A 230 1.36 -2.52 -16.84
N THR A 231 0.94 -2.05 -18.02
CA THR A 231 1.71 -2.20 -19.26
C THR A 231 3.07 -1.52 -19.15
N ALA A 232 3.09 -0.27 -18.71
CA ALA A 232 4.31 0.49 -18.54
C ALA A 232 5.21 -0.09 -17.44
N LEU A 233 4.67 -0.51 -16.31
CA LEU A 233 5.42 -1.20 -15.26
C LEU A 233 6.10 -2.47 -15.77
N ARG A 234 5.39 -3.28 -16.57
CA ARG A 234 5.96 -4.46 -17.23
C ARG A 234 7.12 -4.08 -18.14
N ASP A 235 6.92 -3.08 -19.00
CA ASP A 235 7.90 -2.65 -20.00
C ASP A 235 9.13 -2.00 -19.35
N ASP A 236 8.94 -1.37 -18.19
CA ASP A 236 10.01 -0.82 -17.34
C ASP A 236 10.72 -1.87 -16.47
N GLY A 237 10.33 -3.14 -16.59
CA GLY A 237 10.96 -4.24 -15.86
C GLY A 237 10.62 -4.29 -14.37
N TYR A 238 9.44 -3.81 -13.97
CA TYR A 238 8.97 -3.95 -12.59
C TYR A 238 8.91 -5.43 -12.17
N ALA A 239 9.42 -5.73 -10.98
CA ALA A 239 9.46 -7.08 -10.41
C ALA A 239 9.09 -7.06 -8.90
N GLY A 240 8.36 -6.05 -8.47
CA GLY A 240 7.95 -5.85 -7.08
C GLY A 240 6.66 -6.58 -6.72
N PHE A 241 6.07 -6.17 -5.62
CA PHE A 241 4.78 -6.66 -5.15
C PHE A 241 3.62 -6.01 -5.89
N ALA A 242 2.57 -6.81 -6.14
CA ALA A 242 1.24 -6.34 -6.52
C ALA A 242 0.27 -6.82 -5.43
N SER A 243 -0.19 -5.90 -4.60
CA SER A 243 -1.01 -6.17 -3.43
C SER A 243 -2.45 -5.76 -3.67
N LEU A 244 -3.38 -6.70 -3.55
CA LEU A 244 -4.80 -6.46 -3.75
C LEU A 244 -5.41 -5.72 -2.56
N GLU A 245 -6.03 -4.56 -2.81
CA GLU A 245 -6.78 -3.76 -1.84
C GLU A 245 -8.14 -3.34 -2.44
N PRO A 246 -9.07 -4.27 -2.66
CA PRO A 246 -10.24 -4.01 -3.49
C PRO A 246 -11.31 -3.09 -2.89
N HIS A 247 -11.47 -2.96 -1.59
CA HIS A 247 -12.46 -2.08 -0.91
C HIS A 247 -13.88 -2.15 -1.50
N LEU A 248 -14.38 -3.36 -1.85
CA LEU A 248 -15.60 -3.52 -2.65
C LEU A 248 -16.91 -3.56 -1.86
N ASP A 249 -16.87 -3.56 -0.53
CA ASP A 249 -18.07 -3.64 0.30
C ASP A 249 -18.12 -2.46 1.30
N GLU A 250 -17.91 -2.67 2.59
CA GLU A 250 -18.02 -1.61 3.59
C GLU A 250 -16.73 -0.79 3.71
N ALA A 251 -16.86 0.54 3.82
CA ALA A 251 -15.76 1.42 4.17
C ALA A 251 -15.71 1.65 5.68
N PHE A 252 -14.55 1.38 6.30
CA PHE A 252 -14.25 1.72 7.69
C PHE A 252 -13.38 2.97 7.78
N GLU A 253 -13.26 3.58 8.96
CA GLU A 253 -12.46 4.81 9.16
C GLU A 253 -10.99 4.67 8.70
N LEU A 254 -10.41 3.47 8.74
CA LEU A 254 -9.01 3.19 8.43
C LEU A 254 -8.80 2.29 7.20
N GLY A 255 -9.85 1.91 6.50
CA GLY A 255 -9.75 1.04 5.33
C GLY A 255 -11.10 0.51 4.87
N GLY A 256 -11.12 -0.25 3.80
CA GLY A 256 -12.30 -0.92 3.29
C GLY A 256 -12.33 -2.40 3.69
N PHE A 257 -13.42 -3.05 3.33
CA PHE A 257 -13.64 -4.48 3.47
C PHE A 257 -14.28 -5.01 2.20
N SER A 258 -14.02 -6.24 1.85
CA SER A 258 -14.59 -6.87 0.64
C SER A 258 -15.27 -8.19 0.94
N GLY A 259 -14.80 -8.89 1.96
CA GLY A 259 -15.18 -10.27 2.21
C GLY A 259 -14.57 -11.24 1.19
N PRO A 260 -14.57 -12.54 1.49
CA PRO A 260 -13.90 -13.57 0.66
C PRO A 260 -14.39 -13.62 -0.78
N THR A 261 -15.69 -13.40 -1.01
CA THR A 261 -16.31 -13.50 -2.34
C THR A 261 -15.91 -12.32 -3.23
N ALA A 262 -16.07 -11.09 -2.76
CA ALA A 262 -15.73 -9.90 -3.54
C ALA A 262 -14.21 -9.76 -3.72
N PHE A 263 -13.42 -10.11 -2.69
CA PHE A 263 -11.98 -10.17 -2.80
C PHE A 263 -11.54 -11.17 -3.91
N GLY A 264 -12.16 -12.34 -3.95
CA GLY A 264 -11.92 -13.31 -5.01
C GLY A 264 -12.34 -12.82 -6.41
N GLN A 265 -13.38 -12.00 -6.52
CA GLN A 265 -13.78 -11.36 -7.79
C GLN A 265 -12.70 -10.35 -8.24
N ALA A 266 -12.26 -9.48 -7.35
CA ALA A 266 -11.18 -8.52 -7.62
C ALA A 266 -9.87 -9.20 -8.05
N ALA A 267 -9.49 -10.28 -7.35
CA ALA A 267 -8.31 -11.07 -7.69
C ALA A 267 -8.39 -11.66 -9.11
N ARG A 268 -9.55 -12.19 -9.49
CA ARG A 268 -9.76 -12.72 -10.87
C ARG A 268 -9.73 -11.63 -11.93
N ALA A 269 -10.30 -10.45 -11.65
CA ALA A 269 -10.26 -9.31 -12.56
C ALA A 269 -8.80 -8.89 -12.82
N PHE A 270 -8.00 -8.74 -11.75
CA PHE A 270 -6.58 -8.42 -11.86
C PHE A 270 -5.79 -9.51 -12.60
N ALA A 271 -5.99 -10.79 -12.25
CA ALA A 271 -5.35 -11.91 -12.93
C ALA A 271 -5.66 -11.95 -14.44
N GLY A 272 -6.89 -11.58 -14.85
CA GLY A 272 -7.27 -11.44 -16.26
C GLY A 272 -6.43 -10.37 -16.99
N ILE A 273 -6.23 -9.22 -16.37
CA ILE A 273 -5.39 -8.16 -16.95
C ILE A 273 -3.93 -8.64 -17.08
N LEU A 274 -3.38 -9.26 -16.05
CA LEU A 274 -2.00 -9.77 -16.10
C LEU A 274 -1.82 -10.84 -17.18
N ALA A 275 -2.79 -11.73 -17.34
CA ALA A 275 -2.76 -12.73 -18.40
C ALA A 275 -2.75 -12.12 -19.80
N ASP A 276 -3.57 -11.09 -20.04
CA ASP A 276 -3.57 -10.33 -21.31
C ASP A 276 -2.22 -9.66 -21.58
N LEU A 277 -1.55 -9.19 -20.51
CA LEU A 277 -0.25 -8.53 -20.59
C LEU A 277 0.94 -9.52 -20.64
N GLY A 278 0.70 -10.82 -20.47
CA GLY A 278 1.76 -11.82 -20.39
C GLY A 278 2.65 -11.69 -19.15
N VAL A 279 2.10 -11.16 -18.05
CA VAL A 279 2.77 -11.07 -16.74
C VAL A 279 2.35 -12.24 -15.88
N VAL A 280 3.30 -12.87 -15.21
CA VAL A 280 3.05 -13.93 -14.23
C VAL A 280 3.07 -13.29 -12.83
N ALA A 281 2.02 -13.55 -12.04
CA ALA A 281 2.00 -13.18 -10.63
C ALA A 281 1.89 -14.43 -9.75
N GLY A 282 2.72 -14.54 -8.70
CA GLY A 282 2.73 -15.70 -7.83
C GLY A 282 3.49 -15.50 -6.52
#